data_0a94f47b57da42431d5919ab005ef9c3
#
_entry.id   0a94f47b57da42431d5919ab005ef9c3
#
_cell.length_a   1.000
_cell.length_b   1.000
_cell.length_c   1.000
_cell.angle_alpha   90.00
_cell.angle_beta   90.00
_cell.angle_gamma   90.00
#
_symmetry.space_group_name_H-M   'P 1'
#
loop_
_entity.id
_entity.type
_entity.pdbx_description
1 polymer ?
#
loop_
_entity_poly.entity_id
_entity_poly.type
_entity_poly.pdbx_seq_one_letter_code
_entity_poly.pdbx_strand_id
1 'polypeptide(L)'
;IEQLNKLRSCSHRSCAVELLPHLQLDNYFCGESFYLTLPEEWKSFVESHDTCLLKAPLSGSGKGLNWCKGIYTPSISGWCLRIGSQQGGVIGEPVYNKVEDFAMEFHSSGDGRFNFIGYSQFRTGGSGAYEGNRLISNAAIEQNLSEYVPVGELDKLRNCLERELSLRFGSVYNGYLGVDMMICRFPESPAYRIHPCVEINLRMNMGCLLYTSDAADEAR
;
A
#
# COMPACT_ATOMS: atom_id res chain seq x y z
N ILE A 1 9.66 14.72 -21.13
CA ILE A 1 8.51 15.27 -20.37
C ILE A 1 7.38 14.23 -20.30
N GLU A 2 6.98 13.60 -21.41
CA GLU A 2 5.88 12.61 -21.44
C GLU A 2 6.13 11.41 -20.52
N GLN A 3 7.34 10.83 -20.56
CA GLN A 3 7.72 9.71 -19.70
C GLN A 3 7.69 10.07 -18.20
N LEU A 4 8.13 11.28 -17.83
CA LEU A 4 8.06 11.76 -16.45
C LEU A 4 6.60 11.93 -16.00
N ASN A 5 5.71 12.39 -16.86
CA ASN A 5 4.30 12.51 -16.55
C ASN A 5 3.65 11.12 -16.35
N LYS A 6 4.02 10.12 -17.18
CA LYS A 6 3.58 8.73 -17.00
C LYS A 6 4.06 8.15 -15.67
N LEU A 7 5.33 8.33 -15.32
CA LEU A 7 5.87 7.88 -14.03
C LEU A 7 5.16 8.55 -12.83
N ARG A 8 4.90 9.86 -12.95
CA ARG A 8 4.15 10.59 -11.91
C ARG A 8 2.73 10.05 -11.75
N SER A 9 2.05 9.75 -12.86
CA SER A 9 0.71 9.14 -12.81
C SER A 9 0.76 7.75 -12.15
N CYS A 10 1.77 6.94 -12.46
CA CYS A 10 1.97 5.63 -11.83
C CYS A 10 2.28 5.71 -10.32
N SER A 11 2.84 6.83 -9.85
CA SER A 11 3.13 7.07 -8.43
C SER A 11 1.95 7.67 -7.67
N HIS A 12 0.83 7.92 -8.34
CA HIS A 12 -0.38 8.44 -7.72
C HIS A 12 -1.11 7.33 -6.96
N ARG A 13 -1.55 7.61 -5.72
CA ARG A 13 -2.22 6.60 -4.87
C ARG A 13 -3.51 6.04 -5.47
N SER A 14 -4.13 6.71 -6.46
CA SER A 14 -5.27 6.12 -7.17
C SER A 14 -4.91 4.81 -7.87
N CYS A 15 -3.64 4.57 -8.21
CA CYS A 15 -3.20 3.29 -8.76
C CYS A 15 -3.41 2.14 -7.75
N ALA A 16 -3.20 2.40 -6.46
CA ALA A 16 -3.50 1.43 -5.41
C ALA A 16 -5.02 1.21 -5.26
N VAL A 17 -5.82 2.29 -5.34
CA VAL A 17 -7.29 2.20 -5.33
C VAL A 17 -7.80 1.33 -6.48
N GLU A 18 -7.27 1.51 -7.68
CA GLU A 18 -7.65 0.73 -8.86
C GLU A 18 -7.16 -0.72 -8.81
N LEU A 19 -6.02 -0.96 -8.17
CA LEU A 19 -5.44 -2.30 -8.03
C LEU A 19 -6.15 -3.14 -6.96
N LEU A 20 -6.53 -2.52 -5.85
CA LEU A 20 -7.05 -3.19 -4.65
C LEU A 20 -8.20 -4.19 -4.92
N PRO A 21 -9.23 -3.90 -5.74
CA PRO A 21 -10.30 -4.85 -6.02
C PRO A 21 -9.82 -6.13 -6.73
N HIS A 22 -8.73 -6.07 -7.50
CA HIS A 22 -8.16 -7.23 -8.20
C HIS A 22 -7.36 -8.15 -7.27
N LEU A 23 -7.02 -7.67 -6.06
CA LEU A 23 -6.24 -8.39 -5.05
C LEU A 23 -7.10 -8.98 -3.93
N GLN A 24 -8.40 -8.74 -3.92
CA GLN A 24 -9.35 -9.35 -2.97
C GLN A 24 -9.79 -10.72 -3.49
N LEU A 25 -8.92 -11.71 -3.32
CA LEU A 25 -9.03 -13.01 -3.98
C LEU A 25 -10.06 -13.93 -3.32
N ASP A 26 -10.24 -13.80 -2.00
CA ASP A 26 -11.22 -14.56 -1.19
C ASP A 26 -11.44 -13.88 0.18
N ASN A 27 -12.02 -14.61 1.15
CA ASN A 27 -12.35 -14.08 2.47
C ASN A 27 -11.14 -13.83 3.41
N TYR A 28 -9.93 -14.23 3.02
CA TYR A 28 -8.69 -13.86 3.72
C TYR A 28 -8.18 -12.47 3.33
N PHE A 29 -8.89 -11.77 2.44
CA PHE A 29 -8.52 -10.41 2.01
C PHE A 29 -9.55 -9.40 2.47
N CYS A 30 -9.08 -8.18 2.70
CA CYS A 30 -9.90 -7.02 3.11
C CYS A 30 -9.32 -5.74 2.50
N GLY A 31 -9.93 -4.64 2.81
CA GLY A 31 -9.48 -3.31 2.43
C GLY A 31 -10.46 -2.60 1.52
N GLU A 32 -10.63 -1.32 1.79
CA GLU A 32 -11.40 -0.39 0.97
C GLU A 32 -10.59 0.88 0.80
N SER A 33 -10.57 1.41 -0.40
CA SER A 33 -9.89 2.66 -0.72
C SER A 33 -10.65 3.36 -1.84
N PHE A 34 -10.84 4.66 -1.73
CA PHE A 34 -11.68 5.46 -2.62
C PHE A 34 -10.93 6.69 -3.10
N TYR A 35 -10.98 6.97 -4.40
CA TYR A 35 -10.50 8.23 -4.95
C TYR A 35 -11.67 9.21 -5.05
N LEU A 36 -11.70 10.18 -4.16
CA LEU A 36 -12.77 11.15 -3.96
C LEU A 36 -12.37 12.48 -4.60
N THR A 37 -13.18 12.97 -5.53
CA THR A 37 -12.84 14.15 -6.35
C THR A 37 -13.73 15.37 -6.06
N LEU A 38 -14.90 15.15 -5.43
CA LEU A 38 -15.89 16.17 -5.19
C LEU A 38 -16.03 16.50 -3.69
N PRO A 39 -16.30 17.76 -3.31
CA PRO A 39 -16.46 18.17 -1.92
C PRO A 39 -17.52 17.40 -1.14
N GLU A 40 -18.65 17.06 -1.79
CA GLU A 40 -19.72 16.27 -1.21
C GLU A 40 -19.30 14.83 -0.92
N GLU A 41 -18.42 14.24 -1.75
CA GLU A 41 -17.86 12.91 -1.52
C GLU A 41 -16.95 12.90 -0.30
N TRP A 42 -16.08 13.91 -0.13
CA TRP A 42 -15.19 14.03 1.03
C TRP A 42 -15.98 14.10 2.34
N LYS A 43 -17.03 14.93 2.35
CA LYS A 43 -17.91 15.09 3.50
C LYS A 43 -18.65 13.80 3.81
N SER A 44 -19.32 13.22 2.82
CA SER A 44 -20.08 11.97 2.97
C SER A 44 -19.18 10.84 3.48
N PHE A 45 -17.98 10.70 2.93
CA PHE A 45 -17.04 9.66 3.34
C PHE A 45 -16.62 9.83 4.80
N VAL A 46 -16.26 11.04 5.24
CA VAL A 46 -15.87 11.28 6.64
C VAL A 46 -17.03 11.04 7.60
N GLU A 47 -18.23 11.50 7.26
CA GLU A 47 -19.40 11.39 8.13
C GLU A 47 -20.01 9.98 8.16
N SER A 48 -19.69 9.10 7.20
CA SER A 48 -20.13 7.70 7.17
C SER A 48 -19.23 6.73 7.94
N HIS A 49 -18.10 7.21 8.48
CA HIS A 49 -17.14 6.38 9.20
C HIS A 49 -16.82 6.97 10.58
N ASP A 50 -16.85 6.15 11.64
CA ASP A 50 -16.44 6.59 12.99
C ASP A 50 -15.01 7.10 13.02
N THR A 51 -14.12 6.43 12.28
CA THR A 51 -12.74 6.83 12.02
C THR A 51 -12.35 6.51 10.59
N CYS A 52 -11.73 7.47 9.92
CA CYS A 52 -11.18 7.26 8.57
C CYS A 52 -9.90 8.04 8.37
N LEU A 53 -9.18 7.70 7.31
CA LEU A 53 -7.94 8.34 6.90
C LEU A 53 -8.12 8.95 5.52
N LEU A 54 -7.87 10.26 5.40
CA LEU A 54 -7.73 10.94 4.12
C LEU A 54 -6.25 11.09 3.78
N LYS A 55 -5.87 10.73 2.54
CA LYS A 55 -4.48 10.79 2.07
C LYS A 55 -4.37 11.71 0.86
N ALA A 56 -3.31 12.52 0.80
CA ALA A 56 -2.94 13.24 -0.41
C ALA A 56 -2.44 12.24 -1.47
N PRO A 57 -2.92 12.29 -2.72
CA PRO A 57 -2.58 11.32 -3.76
C PRO A 57 -1.08 11.21 -4.08
N LEU A 58 -0.36 12.32 -3.99
CA LEU A 58 1.08 12.42 -4.24
C LEU A 58 1.80 12.88 -2.97
N SER A 59 2.05 11.97 -2.07
CA SER A 59 2.84 12.20 -0.85
C SER A 59 3.48 10.88 -0.41
N GLY A 60 4.47 10.95 0.46
CA GLY A 60 5.15 9.76 0.96
C GLY A 60 5.67 9.97 2.39
N SER A 61 6.23 8.91 2.97
CA SER A 61 6.86 8.93 4.29
C SER A 61 5.95 9.44 5.42
N GLY A 62 4.69 9.03 5.42
CA GLY A 62 3.70 9.44 6.44
C GLY A 62 3.20 10.88 6.32
N LYS A 63 3.65 11.64 5.31
CA LYS A 63 3.15 12.99 5.05
C LYS A 63 1.84 12.95 4.27
N GLY A 64 1.07 14.06 4.32
CA GLY A 64 -0.19 14.16 3.57
C GLY A 64 -1.28 13.23 4.06
N LEU A 65 -1.26 12.85 5.33
CA LEU A 65 -2.28 12.07 6.01
C LEU A 65 -3.14 13.00 6.88
N ASN A 66 -4.45 12.78 6.89
CA ASN A 66 -5.41 13.50 7.73
C ASN A 66 -6.37 12.49 8.37
N TRP A 67 -6.20 12.26 9.68
CA TRP A 67 -7.01 11.35 10.47
C TRP A 67 -8.32 12.04 10.87
N CYS A 68 -9.45 11.43 10.53
CA CYS A 68 -10.79 11.96 10.76
C CYS A 68 -11.57 11.08 11.75
N LYS A 69 -12.42 11.71 12.58
CA LYS A 69 -13.24 11.04 13.62
C LYS A 69 -14.72 11.32 13.38
N GLY A 70 -15.25 10.90 12.24
CA GLY A 70 -16.69 10.98 11.91
C GLY A 70 -17.28 12.39 11.76
N ILE A 71 -16.47 13.43 11.91
CA ILE A 71 -16.93 14.82 11.83
C ILE A 71 -16.15 15.57 10.76
N TYR A 72 -16.85 16.08 9.75
CA TYR A 72 -16.26 16.89 8.69
C TYR A 72 -16.13 18.35 9.12
N THR A 73 -14.98 18.70 9.68
CA THR A 73 -14.68 20.03 10.22
C THR A 73 -14.25 21.03 9.12
N PRO A 74 -14.32 22.37 9.38
CA PRO A 74 -13.76 23.37 8.46
C PRO A 74 -12.27 23.16 8.15
N SER A 75 -11.49 22.66 9.11
CA SER A 75 -10.07 22.33 8.92
C SER A 75 -9.89 21.18 7.91
N ILE A 76 -10.67 20.09 8.03
CA ILE A 76 -10.66 18.98 7.07
C ILE A 76 -11.10 19.46 5.69
N SER A 77 -12.18 20.27 5.62
CA SER A 77 -12.66 20.86 4.37
C SER A 77 -11.58 21.70 3.68
N GLY A 78 -10.92 22.58 4.40
CA GLY A 78 -9.82 23.40 3.87
C GLY A 78 -8.63 22.58 3.39
N TRP A 79 -8.30 21.48 4.10
CA TRP A 79 -7.26 20.56 3.69
C TRP A 79 -7.65 19.83 2.39
N CYS A 80 -8.88 19.31 2.30
CA CYS A 80 -9.38 18.61 1.11
C CYS A 80 -9.43 19.54 -0.12
N LEU A 81 -9.92 20.77 0.04
CA LEU A 81 -9.97 21.76 -1.03
C LEU A 81 -8.56 22.06 -1.58
N ARG A 82 -7.59 22.26 -0.69
CA ARG A 82 -6.20 22.49 -1.08
C ARG A 82 -5.59 21.30 -1.82
N ILE A 83 -5.74 20.08 -1.28
CA ILE A 83 -5.21 18.87 -1.92
C ILE A 83 -5.93 18.59 -3.23
N GLY A 84 -7.27 18.65 -3.25
CA GLY A 84 -8.08 18.43 -4.44
C GLY A 84 -7.72 19.38 -5.58
N SER A 85 -7.52 20.67 -5.29
CA SER A 85 -7.10 21.66 -6.31
C SER A 85 -5.69 21.41 -6.85
N GLN A 86 -4.77 20.86 -6.05
CA GLN A 86 -3.38 20.61 -6.45
C GLN A 86 -3.16 19.23 -7.09
N GLN A 87 -3.94 18.23 -6.68
CA GLN A 87 -3.68 16.82 -7.01
C GLN A 87 -4.92 16.08 -7.57
N GLY A 88 -6.02 16.80 -7.82
CA GLY A 88 -7.22 16.27 -8.48
C GLY A 88 -8.23 15.62 -7.55
N GLY A 89 -7.89 15.34 -6.30
CA GLY A 89 -8.78 14.70 -5.32
C GLY A 89 -8.04 14.27 -4.07
N VAL A 90 -8.68 13.44 -3.24
CA VAL A 90 -8.09 12.81 -2.04
C VAL A 90 -8.40 11.33 -2.04
N ILE A 91 -7.58 10.53 -1.38
CA ILE A 91 -7.87 9.12 -1.14
C ILE A 91 -8.52 9.00 0.23
N GLY A 92 -9.64 8.31 0.32
CA GLY A 92 -10.34 7.99 1.56
C GLY A 92 -10.25 6.50 1.87
N GLU A 93 -9.89 6.17 3.12
CA GLU A 93 -9.79 4.79 3.58
C GLU A 93 -10.40 4.63 4.98
N PRO A 94 -11.15 3.55 5.25
CA PRO A 94 -11.54 3.18 6.61
C PRO A 94 -10.29 2.85 7.43
N VAL A 95 -10.37 3.05 8.75
CA VAL A 95 -9.31 2.65 9.68
C VAL A 95 -9.57 1.22 10.14
N TYR A 96 -8.61 0.34 9.91
CA TYR A 96 -8.66 -1.07 10.31
C TYR A 96 -7.90 -1.32 11.62
N ASN A 97 -8.27 -2.39 12.32
CA ASN A 97 -7.53 -2.89 13.48
C ASN A 97 -6.27 -3.63 12.99
N LYS A 98 -5.26 -2.85 12.62
CA LYS A 98 -3.99 -3.33 12.10
C LYS A 98 -3.19 -4.04 13.21
N VAL A 99 -2.61 -5.20 12.88
CA VAL A 99 -1.74 -5.98 13.78
C VAL A 99 -0.31 -6.09 13.28
N GLU A 100 -0.09 -6.08 11.96
CA GLU A 100 1.26 -6.15 11.39
C GLU A 100 1.34 -5.34 10.08
N ASP A 101 2.47 -4.66 9.85
CA ASP A 101 2.81 -4.01 8.57
C ASP A 101 3.86 -4.85 7.83
N PHE A 102 3.66 -5.09 6.55
CA PHE A 102 4.64 -5.74 5.70
C PHE A 102 4.53 -5.24 4.26
N ALA A 103 5.51 -5.56 3.43
CA ALA A 103 5.45 -5.33 2.00
C ALA A 103 5.93 -6.55 1.22
N MET A 104 5.46 -6.67 0.00
CA MET A 104 6.07 -7.50 -1.03
C MET A 104 6.88 -6.62 -1.95
N GLU A 105 8.12 -7.02 -2.19
CA GLU A 105 9.06 -6.29 -3.03
C GLU A 105 9.21 -6.99 -4.38
N PHE A 106 9.25 -6.20 -5.44
CA PHE A 106 9.30 -6.67 -6.81
C PHE A 106 10.42 -5.95 -7.59
N HIS A 107 10.92 -6.60 -8.63
CA HIS A 107 11.87 -6.02 -9.54
C HIS A 107 11.52 -6.34 -11.00
N SER A 108 11.67 -5.34 -11.88
CA SER A 108 11.61 -5.48 -13.32
C SER A 108 12.93 -5.09 -13.96
N SER A 109 13.47 -5.97 -14.80
CA SER A 109 14.69 -5.71 -15.57
C SER A 109 14.43 -4.95 -16.90
N GLY A 110 13.18 -4.50 -17.12
CA GLY A 110 12.80 -3.78 -18.33
C GLY A 110 12.24 -4.67 -19.44
N ASP A 111 11.99 -5.93 -19.15
CA ASP A 111 11.33 -6.91 -20.04
C ASP A 111 9.77 -6.85 -19.97
N GLY A 112 9.24 -5.89 -19.24
CA GLY A 112 7.81 -5.71 -19.04
C GLY A 112 7.22 -6.56 -17.92
N ARG A 113 8.04 -7.35 -17.23
CA ARG A 113 7.61 -8.23 -16.13
C ARG A 113 8.12 -7.73 -14.79
N PHE A 114 7.30 -7.86 -13.76
CA PHE A 114 7.68 -7.70 -12.37
C PHE A 114 7.73 -9.07 -11.71
N ASN A 115 8.89 -9.38 -11.13
CA ASN A 115 9.11 -10.62 -10.41
C ASN A 115 9.25 -10.31 -8.92
N PHE A 116 8.64 -11.12 -8.08
CA PHE A 116 8.80 -11.05 -6.64
C PHE A 116 10.28 -11.30 -6.24
N ILE A 117 10.81 -10.47 -5.34
CA ILE A 117 12.18 -10.58 -4.87
C ILE A 117 12.27 -10.80 -3.37
N GLY A 118 11.22 -10.53 -2.61
CA GLY A 118 11.21 -10.77 -1.17
C GLY A 118 10.14 -10.00 -0.43
N TYR A 119 10.12 -10.23 0.89
CA TYR A 119 9.26 -9.53 1.83
C TYR A 119 10.06 -8.46 2.59
N SER A 120 9.38 -7.42 3.04
CA SER A 120 9.88 -6.59 4.12
C SER A 120 8.83 -6.49 5.24
N GLN A 121 9.27 -6.51 6.48
CA GLN A 121 8.42 -6.33 7.65
C GLN A 121 8.86 -5.07 8.37
N PHE A 122 7.94 -4.13 8.55
CA PHE A 122 8.25 -2.81 9.08
C PHE A 122 7.24 -2.39 10.15
N ARG A 123 7.49 -1.25 10.77
CA ARG A 123 6.57 -0.64 11.72
C ARG A 123 6.23 0.77 11.30
N THR A 124 4.95 1.14 11.51
CA THR A 124 4.48 2.50 11.43
C THR A 124 3.91 2.93 12.77
N GLY A 125 4.25 4.14 13.21
CA GLY A 125 3.70 4.73 14.43
C GLY A 125 2.22 5.08 14.31
N GLY A 126 1.62 5.51 15.41
CA GLY A 126 0.19 5.87 15.46
C GLY A 126 -0.22 7.02 14.52
N SER A 127 0.73 7.82 14.05
CA SER A 127 0.51 8.85 13.01
C SER A 127 0.59 8.31 11.57
N GLY A 128 0.98 7.04 11.38
CA GLY A 128 1.28 6.44 10.08
C GLY A 128 2.72 6.73 9.60
N ALA A 129 3.57 7.34 10.43
CA ALA A 129 4.97 7.56 10.09
C ALA A 129 5.77 6.26 10.18
N TYR A 130 6.61 6.01 9.18
CA TYR A 130 7.54 4.87 9.18
C TYR A 130 8.56 4.98 10.33
N GLU A 131 8.74 3.90 11.09
CA GLU A 131 9.65 3.82 12.23
C GLU A 131 10.88 2.95 11.96
N GLY A 132 10.78 1.95 11.10
CA GLY A 132 11.90 1.09 10.73
C GLY A 132 11.49 -0.30 10.25
N ASN A 133 12.44 -1.01 9.63
CA ASN A 133 12.30 -2.40 9.19
C ASN A 133 12.91 -3.37 10.19
N ARG A 134 12.39 -4.60 10.22
CA ARG A 134 13.04 -5.74 10.86
C ARG A 134 14.10 -6.32 9.93
N LEU A 135 15.30 -6.56 10.47
CA LEU A 135 16.42 -7.19 9.76
C LEU A 135 16.33 -8.71 9.97
N ILE A 136 15.50 -9.38 9.22
CA ILE A 136 15.27 -10.84 9.28
C ILE A 136 15.10 -11.40 7.88
N SER A 137 15.37 -12.69 7.68
CA SER A 137 15.26 -13.35 6.39
C SER A 137 13.82 -13.43 5.87
N ASN A 138 13.65 -13.58 4.55
CA ASN A 138 12.35 -13.80 3.92
C ASN A 138 11.59 -14.98 4.55
N ALA A 139 12.28 -16.09 4.83
CA ALA A 139 11.67 -17.26 5.47
C ALA A 139 11.15 -16.94 6.88
N ALA A 140 11.88 -16.13 7.65
CA ALA A 140 11.43 -15.70 8.97
C ALA A 140 10.23 -14.75 8.89
N ILE A 141 10.18 -13.84 7.89
CA ILE A 141 9.02 -12.97 7.67
C ILE A 141 7.80 -13.82 7.29
N GLU A 142 7.94 -14.76 6.36
CA GLU A 142 6.85 -15.64 5.92
C GLU A 142 6.34 -16.48 7.10
N GLN A 143 7.23 -17.00 7.94
CA GLN A 143 6.84 -17.70 9.16
C GLN A 143 6.05 -16.81 10.11
N ASN A 144 6.49 -15.55 10.35
CA ASN A 144 5.75 -14.61 11.20
C ASN A 144 4.35 -14.30 10.62
N LEU A 145 4.24 -14.11 9.31
CA LEU A 145 2.96 -13.84 8.65
C LEU A 145 2.04 -15.07 8.69
N SER A 146 2.61 -16.28 8.67
CA SER A 146 1.85 -17.54 8.75
C SER A 146 1.17 -17.77 10.10
N GLU A 147 1.54 -17.03 11.13
CA GLU A 147 0.81 -17.00 12.41
C GLU A 147 -0.58 -16.38 12.29
N TYR A 148 -0.82 -15.57 11.27
CA TYR A 148 -2.07 -14.85 11.02
C TYR A 148 -2.88 -15.45 9.86
N VAL A 149 -2.24 -15.75 8.76
CA VAL A 149 -2.90 -16.20 7.52
C VAL A 149 -2.16 -17.41 6.93
N PRO A 150 -2.86 -18.35 6.25
CA PRO A 150 -2.20 -19.47 5.59
C PRO A 150 -1.16 -19.00 4.55
N VAL A 151 0.00 -19.67 4.48
CA VAL A 151 1.06 -19.35 3.49
C VAL A 151 0.53 -19.38 2.05
N GLY A 152 -0.39 -20.28 1.74
CA GLY A 152 -1.02 -20.35 0.42
C GLY A 152 -1.74 -19.05 0.00
N GLU A 153 -2.21 -18.23 0.95
CA GLU A 153 -2.81 -16.92 0.63
C GLU A 153 -1.75 -15.89 0.24
N LEU A 154 -0.58 -15.96 0.86
CA LEU A 154 0.57 -15.13 0.47
C LEU A 154 1.06 -15.51 -0.95
N ASP A 155 1.10 -16.80 -1.28
CA ASP A 155 1.48 -17.29 -2.61
C ASP A 155 0.46 -16.86 -3.69
N LYS A 156 -0.83 -16.99 -3.41
CA LYS A 156 -1.89 -16.50 -4.32
C LYS A 156 -1.73 -15.00 -4.59
N LEU A 157 -1.53 -14.22 -3.53
CA LEU A 157 -1.37 -12.78 -3.62
C LEU A 157 -0.13 -12.40 -4.43
N ARG A 158 1.02 -13.04 -4.16
CA ARG A 158 2.26 -12.84 -4.91
C ARG A 158 2.06 -13.06 -6.41
N ASN A 159 1.50 -14.21 -6.80
CA ASN A 159 1.25 -14.54 -8.21
C ASN A 159 0.28 -13.56 -8.88
N CYS A 160 -0.73 -13.10 -8.14
CA CYS A 160 -1.66 -12.08 -8.64
C CYS A 160 -0.95 -10.73 -8.84
N LEU A 161 -0.13 -10.31 -7.86
CA LEU A 161 0.63 -9.07 -7.95
C LEU A 161 1.65 -9.06 -9.09
N GLU A 162 2.41 -10.14 -9.31
CA GLU A 162 3.33 -10.24 -10.45
C GLU A 162 2.62 -9.99 -11.78
N ARG A 163 1.43 -10.55 -11.96
CA ARG A 163 0.60 -10.34 -13.15
C ARG A 163 0.08 -8.90 -13.24
N GLU A 164 -0.56 -8.41 -12.20
CA GLU A 164 -1.22 -7.10 -12.20
C GLU A 164 -0.21 -5.94 -12.31
N LEU A 165 0.94 -6.03 -11.61
CA LEU A 165 2.00 -5.04 -11.70
C LEU A 165 2.65 -5.02 -13.09
N SER A 166 2.88 -6.21 -13.70
CA SER A 166 3.40 -6.31 -15.05
C SER A 166 2.45 -5.68 -16.07
N LEU A 167 1.15 -5.94 -15.96
CA LEU A 167 0.14 -5.35 -16.85
C LEU A 167 0.07 -3.83 -16.73
N ARG A 168 0.14 -3.29 -15.52
CA ARG A 168 -0.06 -1.85 -15.25
C ARG A 168 1.21 -1.03 -15.45
N PHE A 169 2.35 -1.54 -15.03
CA PHE A 169 3.59 -0.77 -14.94
C PHE A 169 4.71 -1.27 -15.85
N GLY A 170 4.63 -2.51 -16.37
CA GLY A 170 5.72 -3.15 -17.11
C GLY A 170 6.17 -2.40 -18.38
N SER A 171 5.26 -1.66 -19.02
CA SER A 171 5.59 -0.84 -20.21
C SER A 171 6.13 0.56 -19.88
N VAL A 172 6.04 0.98 -18.60
CA VAL A 172 6.32 2.38 -18.20
C VAL A 172 7.48 2.47 -17.24
N TYR A 173 7.66 1.46 -16.40
CA TYR A 173 8.63 1.48 -15.31
C TYR A 173 9.46 0.20 -15.28
N ASN A 174 10.76 0.35 -15.03
CA ASN A 174 11.69 -0.72 -14.71
C ASN A 174 12.43 -0.38 -13.40
N GLY A 175 12.90 -1.41 -12.69
CA GLY A 175 13.55 -1.27 -11.40
C GLY A 175 12.71 -1.82 -10.26
N TYR A 176 12.97 -1.35 -9.05
CA TYR A 176 12.37 -1.84 -7.82
C TYR A 176 10.99 -1.21 -7.55
N LEU A 177 10.07 -2.02 -7.06
CA LEU A 177 8.73 -1.61 -6.65
C LEU A 177 8.34 -2.35 -5.38
N GLY A 178 7.81 -1.65 -4.39
CA GLY A 178 7.22 -2.26 -3.19
C GLY A 178 5.72 -2.03 -3.11
N VAL A 179 4.97 -3.02 -2.66
CA VAL A 179 3.55 -2.92 -2.34
C VAL A 179 3.38 -3.06 -0.83
N ASP A 180 3.03 -1.97 -0.16
CA ASP A 180 2.79 -1.96 1.28
C ASP A 180 1.43 -2.59 1.59
N MET A 181 1.42 -3.41 2.63
CA MET A 181 0.30 -4.24 3.05
C MET A 181 0.17 -4.23 4.57
N MET A 182 -0.96 -4.68 5.07
CA MET A 182 -1.11 -4.90 6.51
C MET A 182 -1.98 -6.12 6.80
N ILE A 183 -1.71 -6.78 7.93
CA ILE A 183 -2.63 -7.74 8.52
C ILE A 183 -3.61 -6.98 9.41
N CYS A 184 -4.90 -7.23 9.22
CA CYS A 184 -5.99 -6.64 9.98
C CYS A 184 -6.72 -7.71 10.78
N ARG A 185 -7.12 -7.37 12.00
CA ARG A 185 -7.90 -8.25 12.87
C ARG A 185 -9.38 -7.93 12.78
N PHE A 186 -10.20 -8.98 12.68
CA PHE A 186 -11.66 -8.92 12.63
C PHE A 186 -12.27 -9.79 13.73
N PRO A 187 -13.49 -9.48 14.18
CA PRO A 187 -14.22 -10.32 15.12
C PRO A 187 -14.75 -11.62 14.48
N GLU A 188 -15.00 -11.59 13.16
CA GLU A 188 -15.53 -12.74 12.41
C GLU A 188 -14.40 -13.58 11.80
N SER A 189 -14.71 -14.85 11.50
CA SER A 189 -13.79 -15.76 10.82
C SER A 189 -13.71 -15.47 9.30
N PRO A 190 -12.51 -15.45 8.71
CA PRO A 190 -11.20 -15.55 9.36
C PRO A 190 -10.89 -14.31 10.18
N ALA A 191 -10.33 -14.54 11.39
CA ALA A 191 -10.05 -13.47 12.35
C ALA A 191 -8.94 -12.52 11.91
N TYR A 192 -8.08 -12.97 11.00
CA TYR A 192 -7.03 -12.14 10.39
C TYR A 192 -7.17 -12.15 8.87
N ARG A 193 -7.04 -10.96 8.30
CA ARG A 193 -7.13 -10.78 6.84
C ARG A 193 -6.03 -9.85 6.35
N ILE A 194 -5.60 -10.05 5.12
CA ILE A 194 -4.62 -9.21 4.45
C ILE A 194 -5.33 -8.02 3.81
N HIS A 195 -4.90 -6.79 4.11
CA HIS A 195 -5.14 -5.64 3.25
C HIS A 195 -4.01 -5.61 2.21
N PRO A 196 -4.26 -6.02 0.96
CA PRO A 196 -3.20 -6.42 0.04
C PRO A 196 -2.54 -5.24 -0.70
N CYS A 197 -3.04 -4.01 -0.54
CA CYS A 197 -2.45 -2.84 -1.19
C CYS A 197 -2.84 -1.56 -0.44
N VAL A 198 -1.98 -1.12 0.46
CA VAL A 198 -2.10 0.16 1.18
C VAL A 198 -1.44 1.29 0.40
N GLU A 199 -0.29 1.00 -0.23
CA GLU A 199 0.47 1.94 -1.05
C GLU A 199 1.36 1.18 -2.04
N ILE A 200 1.58 1.76 -3.23
CA ILE A 200 2.52 1.26 -4.23
C ILE A 200 3.71 2.22 -4.29
N ASN A 201 4.90 1.73 -4.02
CA ASN A 201 6.14 2.48 -4.01
C ASN A 201 6.96 2.18 -5.27
N LEU A 202 6.84 2.99 -6.35
CA LEU A 202 7.63 2.85 -7.58
C LEU A 202 9.03 3.43 -7.39
N ARG A 203 9.81 2.82 -6.52
CA ARG A 203 11.19 3.19 -6.20
C ARG A 203 11.84 2.09 -5.40
N MET A 204 13.16 2.10 -5.38
CA MET A 204 13.89 1.36 -4.34
C MET A 204 13.47 1.91 -2.96
N ASN A 205 12.90 1.10 -2.14
CA ASN A 205 12.50 1.43 -0.77
C ASN A 205 13.44 0.76 0.24
N MET A 206 13.19 0.93 1.54
CA MET A 206 14.06 0.36 2.57
C MET A 206 14.04 -1.17 2.59
N GLY A 207 12.91 -1.81 2.20
CA GLY A 207 12.81 -3.27 2.06
C GLY A 207 13.71 -3.80 0.94
N CYS A 208 13.72 -3.14 -0.22
CA CYS A 208 14.59 -3.50 -1.33
C CYS A 208 16.08 -3.40 -0.96
N LEU A 209 16.47 -2.38 -0.17
CA LEU A 209 17.86 -2.19 0.27
C LEU A 209 18.34 -3.35 1.17
N LEU A 210 17.48 -3.84 2.05
CA LEU A 210 17.81 -5.00 2.90
C LEU A 210 18.06 -6.24 2.06
N TYR A 211 17.21 -6.50 1.07
CA TYR A 211 17.36 -7.63 0.17
C TYR A 211 18.66 -7.59 -0.65
N THR A 212 19.07 -6.41 -1.12
CA THR A 212 20.32 -6.26 -1.88
C THR A 212 21.56 -6.39 -1.01
N SER A 213 21.50 -6.06 0.28
CA SER A 213 22.63 -6.23 1.22
C SER A 213 22.82 -7.69 1.62
N ASP A 214 21.74 -8.45 1.88
CA ASP A 214 21.80 -9.88 2.18
C ASP A 214 22.40 -10.67 1.01
N ALA A 215 21.99 -10.37 -0.22
CA ALA A 215 22.56 -10.99 -1.43
C ALA A 215 24.07 -10.70 -1.61
N ALA A 216 24.57 -9.58 -1.09
CA ALA A 216 25.99 -9.25 -1.12
C ALA A 216 26.80 -10.00 -0.06
N ASP A 217 26.18 -10.39 1.05
CA ASP A 217 26.84 -11.17 2.12
C ASP A 217 26.85 -12.68 1.81
N GLU A 218 25.83 -13.20 1.11
CA GLU A 218 25.82 -14.59 0.62
C GLU A 218 26.82 -14.84 -0.54
N ALA A 219 27.29 -13.79 -1.22
CA ALA A 219 28.26 -13.87 -2.31
C ALA A 219 29.73 -13.77 -1.85
N ARG A 220 30.01 -13.72 -0.55
CA ARG A 220 31.33 -13.74 0.09
C ARG A 220 31.63 -15.07 0.71
#